data_b20331f37a20a7142b71eb3f287749b7
#
_entry.id   b20331f37a20a7142b71eb3f287749b7
#
_cell.length_a   1.000
_cell.length_b   1.000
_cell.length_c   1.000
_cell.angle_alpha   90.00
_cell.angle_beta   90.00
_cell.angle_gamma   90.00
#
_symmetry.space_group_name_H-M   'P 1'
#
loop_
_entity.id
_entity.type
_entity.pdbx_description
1 polymer ?
#
loop_
_entity_poly.entity_id
_entity_poly.type
_entity_poly.pdbx_seq_one_letter_code
_entity_poly.pdbx_strand_id
1 'polypeptide(L)'
;EGLRKYWDEYSYPYHKQGDGPLYKGQDASAYNQNQDMLAIEFVRRWYDMWRERPGTGRRVNSGGAKIIFSDTQTHGRSEMNYRVSGVVDAFRIPKDGYFAHKVMWDGWVDIENHHTHIIGHWNYTPDTRKPVYVVSSGDKVELFVNGKSKGFGRQEYRFLFTFDSIQWEKGCIEAVSYLEDGTEASRS
;
A
#
# COMPACT_ATOMS: atom_id res chain seq x y z
N GLU A 1 7.92 2.69 -17.08
CA GLU A 1 6.66 2.76 -17.86
C GLU A 1 5.56 1.85 -17.30
N GLY A 2 5.88 0.68 -16.77
CA GLY A 2 4.87 -0.26 -16.25
C GLY A 2 3.98 0.28 -15.13
N LEU A 3 4.49 1.21 -14.31
CA LEU A 3 3.72 1.83 -13.23
C LEU A 3 3.02 3.12 -13.64
N ARG A 4 3.25 3.63 -14.82
CA ARG A 4 2.70 4.91 -15.25
C ARG A 4 1.17 4.88 -15.28
N LYS A 5 0.61 3.78 -15.73
CA LYS A 5 -0.84 3.58 -15.74
C LYS A 5 -1.43 3.66 -14.34
N TYR A 6 -0.80 2.96 -13.37
CA TYR A 6 -1.24 2.96 -11.98
C TYR A 6 -1.04 4.31 -11.32
N TRP A 7 0.03 4.98 -11.69
CA TRP A 7 0.27 6.34 -11.29
C TRP A 7 -0.86 7.28 -11.71
N ASP A 8 -1.22 7.25 -12.98
CA ASP A 8 -2.26 8.12 -13.51
C ASP A 8 -3.66 7.72 -13.00
N GLU A 9 -3.87 6.43 -12.67
CA GLU A 9 -5.15 5.93 -12.17
C GLU A 9 -5.30 6.06 -10.66
N TYR A 10 -4.23 5.89 -9.89
CA TYR A 10 -4.31 5.72 -8.44
C TYR A 10 -3.63 6.83 -7.63
N SER A 11 -2.62 7.47 -8.17
CA SER A 11 -2.01 8.64 -7.51
C SER A 11 -2.82 9.91 -7.73
N TYR A 12 -3.66 9.90 -8.75
CA TYR A 12 -4.54 10.99 -9.08
C TYR A 12 -5.97 10.49 -9.20
N PRO A 13 -6.60 10.06 -8.17
CA PRO A 13 -7.98 9.66 -8.26
C PRO A 13 -8.88 10.81 -8.69
N TYR A 14 -8.49 12.00 -8.36
CA TYR A 14 -9.11 13.24 -8.77
C TYR A 14 -8.59 13.78 -10.09
N HIS A 15 -7.78 13.03 -10.79
CA HIS A 15 -7.25 13.38 -12.10
C HIS A 15 -7.73 12.47 -13.22
N LYS A 16 -8.62 11.59 -12.96
CA LYS A 16 -9.34 10.96 -14.04
C LYS A 16 -10.04 12.07 -14.81
N GLN A 17 -9.63 12.17 -16.05
CA GLN A 17 -10.23 13.16 -16.93
C GLN A 17 -11.72 12.93 -16.97
N GLY A 18 -12.50 13.95 -16.61
CA GLY A 18 -13.96 13.88 -16.56
C GLY A 18 -14.57 13.75 -15.15
N ASP A 19 -13.84 13.23 -14.18
CA ASP A 19 -14.39 13.05 -12.82
C ASP A 19 -14.28 14.33 -11.97
N GLY A 20 -13.45 15.27 -12.42
CA GLY A 20 -13.14 16.46 -11.64
C GLY A 20 -12.46 16.11 -10.31
N PRO A 21 -12.37 17.08 -9.41
CA PRO A 21 -11.83 16.80 -8.09
C PRO A 21 -12.66 15.74 -7.42
N LEU A 22 -12.02 14.74 -6.90
CA LEU A 22 -12.63 13.65 -6.15
C LEU A 22 -13.56 14.07 -5.04
N TYR A 23 -13.35 15.25 -4.60
CA TYR A 23 -14.09 15.85 -3.53
C TYR A 23 -15.49 16.30 -3.94
N LYS A 24 -15.85 16.18 -5.21
CA LYS A 24 -17.21 16.48 -5.71
C LYS A 24 -18.23 15.47 -5.21
N GLY A 25 -18.47 15.46 -3.93
CA GLY A 25 -19.48 14.62 -3.32
C GLY A 25 -19.09 13.14 -3.16
N GLN A 26 -17.85 12.77 -3.46
CA GLN A 26 -17.34 11.45 -3.15
C GLN A 26 -16.82 11.40 -1.72
N ASP A 27 -17.15 10.35 -1.02
CA ASP A 27 -16.67 10.15 0.34
C ASP A 27 -15.20 9.71 0.41
N ALA A 28 -14.65 9.67 1.62
CA ALA A 28 -13.26 9.30 1.84
C ALA A 28 -12.94 7.85 1.42
N SER A 29 -13.92 6.98 1.37
CA SER A 29 -13.71 5.58 0.97
C SER A 29 -13.39 5.46 -0.52
N ALA A 30 -14.10 6.19 -1.37
CA ALA A 30 -13.81 6.23 -2.80
C ALA A 30 -12.44 6.90 -3.08
N TYR A 31 -12.16 7.92 -2.33
CA TYR A 31 -10.93 8.69 -2.43
C TYR A 31 -9.68 7.89 -2.09
N ASN A 32 -9.67 7.18 -0.98
CA ASN A 32 -8.49 6.46 -0.52
C ASN A 32 -8.23 5.16 -1.24
N GLN A 33 -9.24 4.50 -1.79
CA GLN A 33 -9.06 3.27 -2.52
C GLN A 33 -8.03 3.39 -3.65
N ASN A 34 -7.98 4.51 -4.31
CA ASN A 34 -7.04 4.71 -5.41
C ASN A 34 -5.59 4.79 -4.93
N GLN A 35 -5.34 5.37 -3.77
CA GLN A 35 -3.99 5.42 -3.18
C GLN A 35 -3.59 4.09 -2.56
N ASP A 36 -4.52 3.43 -1.91
CA ASP A 36 -4.36 2.07 -1.38
C ASP A 36 -3.95 1.12 -2.52
N MET A 37 -4.65 1.17 -3.64
CA MET A 37 -4.36 0.34 -4.81
C MET A 37 -2.97 0.60 -5.39
N LEU A 38 -2.49 1.84 -5.37
CA LEU A 38 -1.13 2.14 -5.80
C LEU A 38 -0.08 1.49 -4.90
N ALA A 39 -0.26 1.53 -3.58
CA ALA A 39 0.63 0.87 -2.64
C ALA A 39 0.65 -0.65 -2.84
N ILE A 40 -0.52 -1.26 -3.07
CA ILE A 40 -0.66 -2.69 -3.37
C ILE A 40 0.05 -3.04 -4.68
N GLU A 41 -0.12 -2.22 -5.71
CA GLU A 41 0.56 -2.43 -7.00
C GLU A 41 2.08 -2.27 -6.90
N PHE A 42 2.58 -1.45 -5.99
CA PHE A 42 4.01 -1.43 -5.71
C PHE A 42 4.51 -2.79 -5.22
N VAL A 43 3.82 -3.40 -4.27
CA VAL A 43 4.21 -4.73 -3.79
C VAL A 43 4.19 -5.76 -4.91
N ARG A 44 3.08 -5.87 -5.63
CA ARG A 44 2.90 -6.84 -6.72
C ARG A 44 3.97 -6.70 -7.80
N ARG A 45 4.14 -5.48 -8.29
CA ARG A 45 5.03 -5.23 -9.42
C ARG A 45 6.50 -5.29 -9.06
N TRP A 46 6.87 -4.77 -7.90
CA TRP A 46 8.25 -4.85 -7.47
C TRP A 46 8.65 -6.27 -7.13
N TYR A 47 7.76 -7.05 -6.52
CA TYR A 47 7.99 -8.46 -6.29
C TYR A 47 8.24 -9.20 -7.59
N ASP A 48 7.35 -9.07 -8.59
CA ASP A 48 7.50 -9.68 -9.90
C ASP A 48 8.81 -9.26 -10.59
N MET A 49 9.14 -7.98 -10.53
CA MET A 49 10.32 -7.45 -11.19
C MET A 49 11.64 -7.87 -10.52
N TRP A 50 11.64 -8.02 -9.22
CA TRP A 50 12.86 -8.12 -8.44
C TRP A 50 13.11 -9.52 -7.88
N ARG A 51 12.08 -10.32 -7.67
CA ARG A 51 12.20 -11.65 -7.07
C ARG A 51 11.84 -12.79 -8.02
N GLU A 52 10.79 -12.65 -8.79
CA GLU A 52 10.35 -13.74 -9.67
C GLU A 52 11.07 -13.79 -11.02
N ARG A 53 11.62 -12.66 -11.45
CA ARG A 53 12.34 -12.58 -12.74
C ARG A 53 13.88 -12.60 -12.66
N PRO A 54 14.53 -12.58 -11.50
CA PRO A 54 15.98 -12.72 -11.48
C PRO A 54 16.37 -14.07 -12.03
N GLY A 55 17.27 -14.07 -13.02
CA GLY A 55 17.82 -15.31 -13.57
C GLY A 55 17.09 -15.95 -14.75
N THR A 56 16.07 -15.30 -15.32
CA THR A 56 15.45 -15.81 -16.56
C THR A 56 16.36 -15.66 -17.80
N GLY A 57 17.60 -15.24 -17.61
CA GLY A 57 18.66 -15.20 -18.63
C GLY A 57 18.54 -14.11 -19.69
N ARG A 58 17.44 -13.40 -19.74
CA ARG A 58 17.22 -12.39 -20.77
C ARG A 58 17.46 -10.95 -20.32
N ARG A 59 17.34 -10.67 -19.03
CA ARG A 59 17.66 -9.36 -18.43
C ARG A 59 18.04 -9.53 -16.98
N VAL A 60 19.18 -9.01 -16.60
CA VAL A 60 19.56 -8.82 -15.21
C VAL A 60 19.00 -7.45 -14.79
N ASN A 61 18.11 -7.46 -13.80
CA ASN A 61 17.65 -6.21 -13.20
C ASN A 61 18.69 -5.79 -12.14
N SER A 62 19.44 -4.74 -12.43
CA SER A 62 20.50 -4.23 -11.55
C SER A 62 20.03 -3.15 -10.58
N GLY A 63 18.76 -2.89 -10.55
CA GLY A 63 18.19 -1.90 -9.64
C GLY A 63 17.08 -1.08 -10.27
N GLY A 64 16.46 -0.24 -9.46
CA GLY A 64 15.41 0.68 -9.89
C GLY A 64 15.41 1.97 -9.07
N ALA A 65 14.89 3.01 -9.64
CA ALA A 65 14.69 4.27 -8.96
C ALA A 65 13.22 4.67 -9.00
N LYS A 66 12.71 5.09 -7.86
CA LYS A 66 11.36 5.65 -7.74
C LYS A 66 11.42 7.16 -8.03
N ILE A 67 10.68 7.62 -9.01
CA ILE A 67 10.36 9.01 -9.23
C ILE A 67 8.88 9.18 -8.83
N ILE A 68 8.57 9.88 -7.82
CA ILE A 68 9.33 10.83 -7.01
C ILE A 68 9.22 10.43 -5.54
N PHE A 69 10.19 10.85 -4.72
CA PHE A 69 10.18 10.56 -3.28
C PHE A 69 9.09 11.36 -2.56
N SER A 70 9.02 12.66 -2.80
CA SER A 70 8.10 13.57 -2.12
C SER A 70 7.13 14.21 -3.11
N ASP A 71 5.91 14.48 -2.65
CA ASP A 71 5.01 15.38 -3.36
C ASP A 71 5.68 16.73 -3.61
N THR A 72 5.35 17.35 -4.72
CA THR A 72 5.96 18.62 -5.13
C THR A 72 4.94 19.55 -5.74
N GLN A 73 5.16 20.85 -5.54
CA GLN A 73 4.33 21.90 -6.12
C GLN A 73 4.94 22.48 -7.41
N THR A 74 6.10 22.03 -7.84
CA THR A 74 6.85 22.66 -8.92
C THR A 74 6.73 21.99 -10.29
N HIS A 75 6.13 20.81 -10.37
CA HIS A 75 5.99 20.05 -11.60
C HIS A 75 4.57 19.55 -11.76
N GLY A 76 3.67 20.46 -12.07
CA GLY A 76 2.31 20.11 -12.47
C GLY A 76 2.28 19.44 -13.84
N ARG A 77 1.36 18.55 -14.04
CA ARG A 77 0.96 18.09 -15.36
C ARG A 77 -0.38 18.72 -15.69
N SER A 78 -0.49 19.23 -16.93
CA SER A 78 -1.69 19.90 -17.37
C SER A 78 -2.01 21.15 -16.50
N GLU A 79 -3.22 21.32 -16.07
CA GLU A 79 -3.67 22.49 -15.33
C GLU A 79 -3.26 22.52 -13.86
N MET A 80 -2.62 21.46 -13.38
CA MET A 80 -2.28 21.31 -11.98
C MET A 80 -0.83 21.66 -11.68
N ASN A 81 -0.64 22.53 -10.72
CA ASN A 81 0.68 23.02 -10.31
C ASN A 81 1.36 22.14 -9.27
N TYR A 82 0.85 20.93 -9.01
CA TYR A 82 1.38 20.04 -8.01
C TYR A 82 1.34 18.57 -8.46
N ARG A 83 2.12 17.76 -7.78
CA ARG A 83 2.24 16.33 -7.97
C ARG A 83 2.07 15.61 -6.65
N VAL A 84 1.16 14.64 -6.57
CA VAL A 84 0.87 13.85 -5.36
C VAL A 84 1.32 12.39 -5.47
N SER A 85 2.32 12.15 -6.27
CA SER A 85 2.84 10.82 -6.57
C SER A 85 4.06 10.43 -5.75
N GLY A 86 4.42 11.26 -4.78
CA GLY A 86 5.44 10.95 -3.81
C GLY A 86 5.04 9.78 -2.92
N VAL A 87 6.02 9.06 -2.40
CA VAL A 87 5.80 8.07 -1.33
C VAL A 87 5.71 8.74 0.04
N VAL A 88 6.15 9.99 0.13
CA VAL A 88 5.84 10.89 1.24
C VAL A 88 5.14 12.13 0.71
N ASP A 89 4.39 12.82 1.55
CA ASP A 89 3.76 14.08 1.18
C ASP A 89 4.76 15.26 1.13
N ALA A 90 4.25 16.47 0.88
CA ALA A 90 5.09 17.67 0.81
C ALA A 90 5.74 18.05 2.16
N PHE A 91 5.19 17.60 3.27
CA PHE A 91 5.72 17.78 4.63
C PHE A 91 6.60 16.61 5.07
N ARG A 92 6.88 15.65 4.20
CA ARG A 92 7.65 14.42 4.47
C ARG A 92 6.93 13.40 5.34
N ILE A 93 5.60 13.49 5.44
CA ILE A 93 4.80 12.48 6.13
C ILE A 93 4.73 11.24 5.22
N PRO A 94 5.11 10.07 5.72
CA PRO A 94 5.04 8.82 4.95
C PRO A 94 3.61 8.47 4.56
N LYS A 95 3.44 8.01 3.32
CA LYS A 95 2.19 7.44 2.80
C LYS A 95 2.30 5.91 2.75
N ASP A 96 1.20 5.23 2.46
CA ASP A 96 1.17 3.77 2.33
C ASP A 96 2.23 3.23 1.36
N GLY A 97 2.46 3.94 0.26
CA GLY A 97 3.52 3.59 -0.69
C GLY A 97 4.93 3.58 -0.10
N TYR A 98 5.22 4.45 0.87
CA TYR A 98 6.49 4.43 1.60
C TYR A 98 6.62 3.15 2.42
N PHE A 99 5.59 2.83 3.20
CA PHE A 99 5.61 1.63 4.03
C PHE A 99 5.65 0.34 3.21
N ALA A 100 4.96 0.30 2.07
CA ALA A 100 5.05 -0.83 1.15
C ALA A 100 6.48 -1.06 0.66
N HIS A 101 7.20 0.01 0.29
CA HIS A 101 8.61 -0.10 -0.09
C HIS A 101 9.51 -0.50 1.09
N LYS A 102 9.29 0.12 2.26
CA LYS A 102 10.07 -0.17 3.47
C LYS A 102 9.95 -1.64 3.87
N VAL A 103 8.74 -2.16 3.94
CA VAL A 103 8.48 -3.57 4.31
C VAL A 103 9.18 -4.53 3.35
N MET A 104 9.07 -4.27 2.04
CA MET A 104 9.74 -5.12 1.05
C MET A 104 11.26 -5.02 1.13
N TRP A 105 11.78 -3.81 1.25
CA TRP A 105 13.22 -3.58 1.32
C TRP A 105 13.82 -4.24 2.56
N ASP A 106 13.28 -3.95 3.73
CA ASP A 106 13.77 -4.51 4.99
C ASP A 106 13.60 -6.03 5.01
N GLY A 107 12.50 -6.57 4.48
CA GLY A 107 12.28 -7.99 4.34
C GLY A 107 13.26 -8.73 3.40
N TRP A 108 14.04 -8.00 2.62
CA TRP A 108 15.10 -8.58 1.77
C TRP A 108 16.53 -8.35 2.28
N VAL A 109 16.77 -7.24 2.97
CA VAL A 109 18.13 -6.83 3.36
C VAL A 109 18.35 -6.80 4.87
N ASP A 110 17.28 -6.69 5.64
CA ASP A 110 17.29 -6.68 7.11
C ASP A 110 16.19 -7.62 7.62
N ILE A 111 16.38 -8.91 7.36
CA ILE A 111 15.35 -9.93 7.53
C ILE A 111 14.96 -10.20 9.00
N GLU A 112 15.73 -9.69 9.95
CA GLU A 112 15.44 -9.80 11.38
C GLU A 112 14.58 -8.64 11.89
N ASN A 113 14.50 -7.55 11.12
CA ASN A 113 13.75 -6.36 11.48
C ASN A 113 12.39 -6.36 10.78
N HIS A 114 11.43 -7.00 11.41
CA HIS A 114 10.09 -7.14 10.83
C HIS A 114 9.27 -5.88 10.94
N HIS A 115 8.52 -5.60 9.87
CA HIS A 115 7.58 -4.48 9.80
C HIS A 115 6.22 -4.94 9.31
N THR A 116 5.19 -4.30 9.84
CA THR A 116 3.79 -4.48 9.45
C THR A 116 3.15 -3.11 9.28
N HIS A 117 2.36 -2.93 8.23
CA HIS A 117 1.62 -1.70 8.00
C HIS A 117 0.26 -2.00 7.36
N ILE A 118 -0.80 -1.47 7.96
CA ILE A 118 -2.15 -1.53 7.39
C ILE A 118 -2.24 -0.46 6.31
N ILE A 119 -2.62 -0.83 5.09
CA ILE A 119 -2.81 0.09 3.98
C ILE A 119 -4.16 0.79 4.12
N GLY A 120 -4.14 2.12 4.06
CA GLY A 120 -5.32 2.98 4.14
C GLY A 120 -5.63 3.43 5.56
N HIS A 121 -6.87 3.85 5.79
CA HIS A 121 -7.35 4.33 7.08
C HIS A 121 -8.56 3.53 7.56
N TRP A 122 -8.95 3.75 8.82
CA TRP A 122 -10.11 3.11 9.43
C TRP A 122 -11.18 4.12 9.84
N ASN A 123 -11.51 5.05 8.94
CA ASN A 123 -12.54 6.07 9.18
C ASN A 123 -13.55 6.09 8.04
N TYR A 124 -14.61 5.32 8.19
CA TYR A 124 -15.65 5.11 7.18
C TYR A 124 -17.05 5.28 7.78
N THR A 125 -18.07 5.03 6.98
CA THR A 125 -19.47 4.99 7.41
C THR A 125 -19.88 3.59 7.86
N PRO A 126 -20.94 3.43 8.69
CA PRO A 126 -21.36 2.14 9.23
C PRO A 126 -21.66 1.05 8.18
N ASP A 127 -22.08 1.44 6.99
CA ASP A 127 -22.44 0.50 5.92
C ASP A 127 -21.23 0.07 5.08
N THR A 128 -20.05 0.57 5.39
CA THR A 128 -18.84 0.26 4.62
C THR A 128 -18.39 -1.16 4.88
N ARG A 129 -18.30 -1.93 3.82
CA ARG A 129 -17.66 -3.25 3.78
C ARG A 129 -16.61 -3.25 2.68
N LYS A 130 -15.37 -3.52 3.03
CA LYS A 130 -14.25 -3.42 2.07
C LYS A 130 -13.18 -4.47 2.35
N PRO A 131 -12.34 -4.78 1.37
CA PRO A 131 -11.11 -5.51 1.66
C PRO A 131 -10.16 -4.63 2.47
N VAL A 132 -9.42 -5.27 3.38
CA VAL A 132 -8.30 -4.66 4.10
C VAL A 132 -7.02 -5.30 3.60
N TYR A 133 -6.03 -4.47 3.34
CA TYR A 133 -4.72 -4.89 2.88
C TYR A 133 -3.67 -4.55 3.93
N VAL A 134 -2.78 -5.48 4.15
CA VAL A 134 -1.66 -5.31 5.07
C VAL A 134 -0.39 -5.70 4.35
N VAL A 135 0.64 -4.88 4.46
CA VAL A 135 2.00 -5.26 4.05
C VAL A 135 2.80 -5.63 5.26
N SER A 136 3.47 -6.78 5.19
CA SER A 136 4.29 -7.29 6.29
C SER A 136 5.44 -8.15 5.80
N SER A 137 6.55 -8.14 6.53
CA SER A 137 7.66 -9.07 6.34
C SER A 137 7.55 -10.33 7.20
N GLY A 138 6.54 -10.43 8.07
CA GLY A 138 6.20 -11.67 8.79
C GLY A 138 5.64 -12.76 7.86
N ASP A 139 5.44 -13.95 8.40
CA ASP A 139 4.99 -15.12 7.64
C ASP A 139 3.47 -15.25 7.63
N LYS A 140 2.81 -14.76 8.67
CA LYS A 140 1.36 -14.75 8.81
C LYS A 140 0.93 -13.41 9.40
N VAL A 141 -0.24 -12.93 9.02
CA VAL A 141 -0.83 -11.72 9.59
C VAL A 141 -2.26 -12.00 10.02
N GLU A 142 -2.59 -11.66 11.25
CA GLU A 142 -3.93 -11.68 11.80
C GLU A 142 -4.45 -10.26 11.95
N LEU A 143 -5.70 -10.05 11.56
CA LEU A 143 -6.38 -8.77 11.65
C LEU A 143 -7.34 -8.75 12.82
N PHE A 144 -7.36 -7.65 13.55
CA PHE A 144 -8.28 -7.40 14.65
C PHE A 144 -9.08 -6.12 14.41
N VAL A 145 -10.35 -6.16 14.73
CA VAL A 145 -11.20 -4.97 14.80
C VAL A 145 -11.77 -4.91 16.23
N ASN A 146 -11.48 -3.83 16.93
CA ASN A 146 -11.85 -3.66 18.34
C ASN A 146 -11.44 -4.85 19.23
N GLY A 147 -10.22 -5.37 19.00
CA GLY A 147 -9.68 -6.51 19.74
C GLY A 147 -10.27 -7.88 19.35
N LYS A 148 -11.20 -7.94 18.40
CA LYS A 148 -11.78 -9.20 17.91
C LYS A 148 -11.08 -9.62 16.63
N SER A 149 -10.54 -10.84 16.64
CA SER A 149 -9.91 -11.43 15.44
C SER A 149 -10.90 -11.51 14.27
N LYS A 150 -10.41 -11.15 13.11
CA LYS A 150 -11.06 -11.34 11.81
C LYS A 150 -10.38 -12.46 11.00
N GLY A 151 -9.46 -13.19 11.65
CA GLY A 151 -8.70 -14.28 11.06
C GLY A 151 -7.41 -13.85 10.38
N PHE A 152 -6.79 -14.80 9.69
CA PHE A 152 -5.53 -14.60 8.99
C PHE A 152 -5.77 -14.15 7.56
N GLY A 153 -4.93 -13.22 7.10
CA GLY A 153 -4.96 -12.72 5.74
C GLY A 153 -4.41 -13.75 4.73
N ARG A 154 -4.94 -13.71 3.52
CA ARG A 154 -4.41 -14.47 2.40
C ARG A 154 -3.12 -13.80 1.91
N GLN A 155 -2.00 -14.51 2.02
CA GLN A 155 -0.69 -14.02 1.60
C GLN A 155 -0.54 -14.08 0.07
N GLU A 156 -0.03 -12.98 -0.48
CA GLU A 156 0.31 -12.85 -1.90
C GLU A 156 1.65 -12.13 -2.02
N TYR A 157 2.42 -12.44 -3.04
CA TYR A 157 3.69 -11.75 -3.32
C TYR A 157 4.62 -11.62 -2.10
N ARG A 158 4.61 -12.61 -1.24
CA ARG A 158 5.38 -12.69 0.01
C ARG A 158 5.00 -11.64 1.07
N PHE A 159 4.72 -10.42 0.68
CA PHE A 159 4.58 -9.26 1.57
C PHE A 159 3.16 -8.69 1.67
N LEU A 160 2.24 -9.15 0.85
CA LEU A 160 0.86 -8.66 0.82
C LEU A 160 -0.08 -9.66 1.46
N PHE A 161 -0.87 -9.19 2.42
CA PHE A 161 -1.90 -9.96 3.09
C PHE A 161 -3.26 -9.30 2.86
N THR A 162 -4.19 -10.06 2.28
CA THR A 162 -5.52 -9.59 1.92
C THR A 162 -6.57 -10.20 2.85
N PHE A 163 -7.41 -9.35 3.41
CA PHE A 163 -8.58 -9.71 4.20
C PHE A 163 -9.82 -9.28 3.44
N ASP A 164 -10.55 -10.24 2.91
CA ASP A 164 -11.71 -9.96 2.07
C ASP A 164 -12.90 -9.51 2.92
N SER A 165 -13.59 -8.47 2.47
CA SER A 165 -14.94 -8.13 2.97
C SER A 165 -15.03 -7.85 4.47
N ILE A 166 -14.15 -7.03 5.02
CA ILE A 166 -14.20 -6.62 6.42
C ILE A 166 -15.27 -5.52 6.60
N GLN A 167 -16.22 -5.78 7.49
CA GLN A 167 -17.23 -4.80 7.88
C GLN A 167 -16.58 -3.74 8.76
N TRP A 168 -16.78 -2.47 8.42
CA TRP A 168 -16.34 -1.38 9.26
C TRP A 168 -17.13 -1.33 10.57
N GLU A 169 -16.42 -1.13 11.65
CA GLU A 169 -16.95 -0.89 12.99
C GLU A 169 -16.20 0.31 13.57
N LYS A 170 -16.93 1.20 14.25
CA LYS A 170 -16.28 2.34 14.94
C LYS A 170 -15.30 1.85 15.99
N GLY A 171 -14.08 2.38 15.98
CA GLY A 171 -13.03 2.01 16.91
C GLY A 171 -11.68 1.87 16.20
N CYS A 172 -10.92 0.86 16.54
CA CYS A 172 -9.58 0.63 16.02
C CYS A 172 -9.49 -0.66 15.19
N ILE A 173 -8.56 -0.64 14.27
CA ILE A 173 -8.10 -1.81 13.54
C ILE A 173 -6.62 -2.04 13.88
N GLU A 174 -6.23 -3.29 14.00
CA GLU A 174 -4.86 -3.69 14.30
C GLU A 174 -4.49 -4.90 13.46
N ALA A 175 -3.26 -4.95 12.99
CA ALA A 175 -2.69 -6.10 12.32
C ALA A 175 -1.47 -6.59 13.11
N VAL A 176 -1.45 -7.87 13.42
CA VAL A 176 -0.32 -8.52 14.10
C VAL A 176 0.29 -9.54 13.17
N SER A 177 1.57 -9.43 12.93
CA SER A 177 2.31 -10.41 12.15
C SER A 177 3.06 -11.39 13.03
N TYR A 178 3.17 -12.62 12.54
CA TYR A 178 3.83 -13.72 13.23
C TYR A 178 4.85 -14.39 12.31
N LEU A 179 5.87 -14.97 12.92
CA LEU A 179 6.80 -15.88 12.26
C LEU A 179 6.18 -17.27 12.13
N GLU A 180 6.85 -18.17 11.41
CA GLU A 180 6.39 -19.56 11.23
C GLU A 180 6.19 -20.30 12.55
N ASP A 181 7.03 -20.04 13.54
CA ASP A 181 6.97 -20.63 14.89
C ASP A 181 5.87 -20.06 15.77
N GLY A 182 5.14 -19.07 15.30
CA GLY A 182 4.06 -18.39 16.02
C GLY A 182 4.52 -17.23 16.90
N THR A 183 5.78 -16.89 16.91
CA THR A 183 6.30 -15.71 17.59
C THR A 183 5.77 -14.45 16.94
N GLU A 184 5.29 -13.47 17.71
CA GLU A 184 4.91 -12.17 17.20
C GLU A 184 6.15 -11.46 16.61
N ALA A 185 6.04 -11.05 15.37
CA ALA A 185 7.11 -10.37 14.64
C ALA A 185 6.99 -8.84 14.68
N SER A 186 5.80 -8.33 14.42
CA SER A 186 5.51 -6.88 14.47
C SER A 186 4.01 -6.61 14.44
N ARG A 187 3.61 -5.36 14.71
CA ARG A 187 2.21 -4.93 14.65
C ARG A 187 2.04 -3.52 14.10
N SER A 188 0.84 -3.23 13.62
CA SER A 188 0.43 -1.94 13.07
C SER A 188 -0.90 -1.51 13.66
#